data_d985c88bacdd7896023a72eb702d1bcd
#
_entry.id   d985c88bacdd7896023a72eb702d1bcd
#
_cell.length_a   1.000
_cell.length_b   1.000
_cell.length_c   1.000
_cell.angle_alpha   90.00
_cell.angle_beta   90.00
_cell.angle_gamma   90.00
#
_symmetry.space_group_name_H-M   'P 1'
#
loop_
_entity.id
_entity.type
_entity.pdbx_description
1 polymer ?
#
loop_
_entity_poly.entity_id
_entity_poly.type
_entity_poly.pdbx_seq_one_letter_code
_entity_poly.pdbx_strand_id
1 'polypeptide(L)'
;MSRTLPSAREAFVTAMKRDSRGTELARLVAVLDTLIKWSVARPQKLAFQDDSGAGVLAFQCVDSKEVCWSARVVRGDAPKLEIYPPSARSLSPETRAKVVETLNAHTRQALTENDRLRIGFGALKNATALAAVTALLGETLTANGTAAKAATAATS
;
A
#
# COMPACT_ATOMS: atom_id res chain seq x y z
N MET A 1 -3.68 1.86 22.68
CA MET A 1 -4.78 0.93 22.40
C MET A 1 -4.80 0.55 20.92
N SER A 2 -4.97 -0.73 20.64
CA SER A 2 -5.11 -1.20 19.26
C SER A 2 -6.47 -0.79 18.68
N ARG A 3 -6.50 -0.53 17.38
CA ARG A 3 -7.72 -0.19 16.65
C ARG A 3 -8.18 -1.39 15.85
N THR A 4 -9.48 -1.47 15.61
CA THR A 4 -10.00 -2.45 14.66
C THR A 4 -9.90 -1.89 13.24
N LEU A 5 -9.88 -2.76 12.24
CA LEU A 5 -9.85 -2.32 10.84
C LEU A 5 -11.08 -1.45 10.49
N PRO A 6 -12.32 -1.84 10.85
CA PRO A 6 -13.48 -0.97 10.58
C PRO A 6 -13.36 0.40 11.23
N SER A 7 -12.87 0.47 12.47
CA SER A 7 -12.66 1.73 13.18
C SER A 7 -11.61 2.61 12.49
N ALA A 8 -10.50 2.01 12.08
CA ALA A 8 -9.43 2.73 11.37
C ALA A 8 -9.91 3.25 10.02
N ARG A 9 -10.69 2.45 9.31
CA ARG A 9 -11.30 2.86 8.03
C ARG A 9 -12.23 4.06 8.22
N GLU A 10 -13.08 4.00 9.22
CA GLU A 10 -14.02 5.09 9.52
C GLU A 10 -13.28 6.38 9.85
N ALA A 11 -12.24 6.30 10.68
CA ALA A 11 -11.41 7.45 11.04
C ALA A 11 -10.71 8.03 9.80
N PHE A 12 -10.22 7.18 8.90
CA PHE A 12 -9.59 7.60 7.66
C PHE A 12 -10.58 8.34 6.75
N VAL A 13 -11.77 7.77 6.57
CA VAL A 13 -12.83 8.39 5.75
C VAL A 13 -13.25 9.74 6.35
N THR A 14 -13.39 9.81 7.67
CA THR A 14 -13.72 11.07 8.36
C THR A 14 -12.65 12.12 8.09
N ALA A 15 -11.37 11.73 8.11
CA ALA A 15 -10.27 12.64 7.79
C ALA A 15 -10.33 13.10 6.33
N MET A 16 -10.68 12.21 5.39
CA MET A 16 -10.83 12.58 3.98
C MET A 16 -11.95 13.59 3.74
N LYS A 17 -13.02 13.55 4.54
CA LYS A 17 -14.17 14.45 4.40
C LYS A 17 -13.82 15.92 4.62
N ARG A 18 -12.67 16.21 5.23
CA ARG A 18 -12.22 17.58 5.43
C ARG A 18 -11.88 18.26 4.10
N ASP A 19 -11.35 17.52 3.14
CA ASP A 19 -10.84 18.07 1.89
C ASP A 19 -11.55 17.56 0.63
N SER A 20 -12.40 16.54 0.76
CA SER A 20 -13.07 15.92 -0.38
C SER A 20 -14.55 15.68 -0.09
N ARG A 21 -15.39 15.85 -1.10
CA ARG A 21 -16.85 15.72 -0.97
C ARG A 21 -17.47 15.09 -2.22
N GLY A 22 -18.70 14.61 -2.07
CA GLY A 22 -19.51 14.15 -3.18
C GLY A 22 -18.88 12.99 -3.96
N THR A 23 -18.92 13.08 -5.27
CA THR A 23 -18.40 12.04 -6.17
C THR A 23 -16.90 11.82 -5.99
N GLU A 24 -16.15 12.88 -5.75
CA GLU A 24 -14.71 12.78 -5.52
C GLU A 24 -14.43 11.97 -4.26
N LEU A 25 -15.10 12.27 -3.17
CA LEU A 25 -14.95 11.50 -1.93
C LEU A 25 -15.31 10.03 -2.15
N ALA A 26 -16.42 9.77 -2.86
CA ALA A 26 -16.85 8.40 -3.14
C ALA A 26 -15.78 7.62 -3.93
N ARG A 27 -15.13 8.26 -4.89
CA ARG A 27 -14.05 7.63 -5.67
C ARG A 27 -12.82 7.34 -4.83
N LEU A 28 -12.45 8.26 -3.94
CA LEU A 28 -11.31 8.05 -3.04
C LEU A 28 -11.59 6.94 -2.03
N VAL A 29 -12.81 6.87 -1.50
CA VAL A 29 -13.22 5.78 -0.61
C VAL A 29 -13.18 4.44 -1.34
N ALA A 30 -13.59 4.42 -2.61
CA ALA A 30 -13.54 3.20 -3.42
C ALA A 30 -12.10 2.70 -3.60
N VAL A 31 -11.13 3.60 -3.78
CA VAL A 31 -9.71 3.23 -3.85
C VAL A 31 -9.27 2.58 -2.53
N LEU A 32 -9.59 3.21 -1.42
CA LEU A 32 -9.24 2.68 -0.09
C LEU A 32 -9.87 1.30 0.13
N ASP A 33 -11.15 1.16 -0.16
CA ASP A 33 -11.87 -0.11 0.04
C ASP A 33 -11.32 -1.22 -0.84
N THR A 34 -10.91 -0.91 -2.07
CA THR A 34 -10.27 -1.88 -2.96
C THR A 34 -8.96 -2.40 -2.36
N LEU A 35 -8.13 -1.49 -1.84
CA LEU A 35 -6.86 -1.86 -1.21
C LEU A 35 -7.08 -2.70 0.05
N ILE A 36 -8.04 -2.31 0.88
CA ILE A 36 -8.37 -3.05 2.10
C ILE A 36 -8.88 -4.45 1.75
N LYS A 37 -9.84 -4.54 0.84
CA LYS A 37 -10.44 -5.81 0.42
C LYS A 37 -9.39 -6.75 -0.17
N TRP A 38 -8.51 -6.21 -1.01
CA TRP A 38 -7.40 -6.98 -1.58
C TRP A 38 -6.49 -7.53 -0.49
N SER A 39 -6.18 -6.72 0.53
CA SER A 39 -5.28 -7.10 1.63
C SER A 39 -5.91 -8.14 2.56
N VAL A 40 -7.19 -7.94 2.92
CA VAL A 40 -7.94 -8.86 3.79
C VAL A 40 -8.10 -10.24 3.14
N ALA A 41 -8.14 -10.30 1.82
CA ALA A 41 -8.21 -11.56 1.09
C ALA A 41 -6.93 -12.40 1.18
N ARG A 42 -5.87 -11.87 1.79
CA ARG A 42 -4.55 -12.52 1.91
C ARG A 42 -4.10 -12.62 3.37
N PRO A 43 -4.88 -13.32 4.23
CA PRO A 43 -4.60 -13.33 5.67
C PRO A 43 -3.28 -14.01 6.05
N GLN A 44 -2.75 -14.89 5.19
CA GLN A 44 -1.47 -15.55 5.43
C GLN A 44 -0.26 -14.68 5.05
N LYS A 45 -0.47 -13.61 4.31
CA LYS A 45 0.59 -12.74 3.81
C LYS A 45 0.58 -11.37 4.44
N LEU A 46 -0.60 -10.83 4.72
CA LEU A 46 -0.78 -9.47 5.20
C LEU A 46 -1.62 -9.43 6.46
N ALA A 47 -1.24 -8.54 7.37
CA ALA A 47 -1.98 -8.28 8.61
C ALA A 47 -2.19 -6.77 8.77
N PHE A 48 -3.37 -6.39 9.25
CA PHE A 48 -3.67 -4.99 9.56
C PHE A 48 -2.77 -4.51 10.70
N GLN A 49 -2.15 -3.34 10.52
CA GLN A 49 -1.33 -2.71 11.54
C GLN A 49 -2.22 -1.82 12.43
N ASP A 50 -2.48 -2.26 13.64
CA ASP A 50 -3.47 -1.65 14.53
C ASP A 50 -2.94 -0.49 15.37
N ASP A 51 -1.64 -0.23 15.34
CA ASP A 51 -0.99 0.81 16.14
C ASP A 51 -0.65 2.08 15.35
N SER A 52 -1.02 2.15 14.08
CA SER A 52 -0.82 3.35 13.28
C SER A 52 -1.76 4.47 13.75
N GLY A 53 -1.28 5.72 13.69
CA GLY A 53 -2.01 6.89 14.19
C GLY A 53 -3.26 7.23 13.38
N ALA A 54 -3.97 8.27 13.84
CA ALA A 54 -5.15 8.78 13.14
C ALA A 54 -4.78 9.24 11.71
N GLY A 55 -5.65 8.97 10.75
CA GLY A 55 -5.41 9.34 9.36
C GLY A 55 -4.38 8.46 8.65
N VAL A 56 -3.96 7.36 9.27
CA VAL A 56 -3.04 6.38 8.67
C VAL A 56 -3.68 5.01 8.75
N LEU A 57 -3.61 4.25 7.67
CA LEU A 57 -4.07 2.87 7.62
C LEU A 57 -3.00 2.06 6.89
N ALA A 58 -2.53 0.98 7.53
CA ALA A 58 -1.40 0.22 7.00
C ALA A 58 -1.61 -1.28 7.14
N PHE A 59 -1.05 -2.03 6.19
CA PHE A 59 -0.95 -3.49 6.26
C PHE A 59 0.52 -3.88 6.21
N GLN A 60 0.91 -4.80 7.08
CA GLN A 60 2.28 -5.29 7.16
C GLN A 60 2.37 -6.73 6.69
N CYS A 61 3.54 -7.11 6.22
CA CYS A 61 3.83 -8.50 5.86
C CYS A 61 3.86 -9.34 7.12
N VAL A 62 3.16 -10.47 7.11
CA VAL A 62 3.07 -11.35 8.28
C VAL A 62 4.45 -11.89 8.68
N ASP A 63 5.25 -12.28 7.70
CA ASP A 63 6.56 -12.92 7.96
C ASP A 63 7.62 -11.92 8.42
N SER A 64 7.77 -10.82 7.70
CA SER A 64 8.85 -9.85 7.96
C SER A 64 8.47 -8.76 8.96
N LYS A 65 7.16 -8.57 9.22
CA LYS A 65 6.63 -7.47 10.02
C LYS A 65 6.85 -6.09 9.38
N GLU A 66 7.34 -6.06 8.15
CA GLU A 66 7.53 -4.80 7.42
C GLU A 66 6.23 -4.33 6.79
N VAL A 67 6.06 -3.01 6.72
CA VAL A 67 4.87 -2.43 6.09
C VAL A 67 4.91 -2.71 4.59
N CYS A 68 3.86 -3.36 4.08
CA CYS A 68 3.71 -3.60 2.64
C CYS A 68 3.18 -2.33 1.97
N TRP A 69 2.09 -1.79 2.49
CA TRP A 69 1.57 -0.50 2.03
C TRP A 69 0.92 0.24 3.18
N SER A 70 0.94 1.56 3.07
CA SER A 70 0.22 2.42 4.00
C SER A 70 -0.48 3.53 3.23
N ALA A 71 -1.64 3.94 3.73
CA ALA A 71 -2.37 5.09 3.21
C ALA A 71 -2.37 6.18 4.27
N ARG A 72 -2.18 7.42 3.85
CA ARG A 72 -2.12 8.56 4.75
C ARG A 72 -2.96 9.70 4.20
N VAL A 73 -3.80 10.27 5.05
CA VAL A 73 -4.53 11.49 4.72
C VAL A 73 -3.59 12.68 4.91
N VAL A 74 -3.46 13.47 3.86
CA VAL A 74 -2.64 14.68 3.87
C VAL A 74 -3.58 15.88 3.86
N ARG A 75 -3.40 16.80 4.80
CA ARG A 75 -4.25 17.98 4.90
C ARG A 75 -4.10 18.86 3.66
N GLY A 76 -5.22 19.22 3.05
CA GLY A 76 -5.22 20.06 1.86
C GLY A 76 -4.88 19.34 0.56
N ASP A 77 -4.78 18.01 0.58
CA ASP A 77 -4.44 17.21 -0.59
C ASP A 77 -5.19 15.87 -0.56
N ALA A 78 -5.19 15.16 -1.67
CA ALA A 78 -5.73 13.81 -1.72
C ALA A 78 -4.87 12.85 -0.88
N PRO A 79 -5.47 11.78 -0.32
CA PRO A 79 -4.68 10.77 0.39
C PRO A 79 -3.58 10.20 -0.49
N LYS A 80 -2.52 9.73 0.13
CA LYS A 80 -1.39 9.13 -0.57
C LYS A 80 -1.17 7.69 -0.11
N LEU A 81 -0.87 6.84 -1.08
CA LEU A 81 -0.46 5.46 -0.86
C LEU A 81 1.07 5.41 -0.87
N GLU A 82 1.67 4.78 0.12
CA GLU A 82 3.10 4.48 0.12
C GLU A 82 3.27 2.97 0.11
N ILE A 83 4.11 2.48 -0.80
CA ILE A 83 4.42 1.06 -0.96
C ILE A 83 5.84 0.84 -0.45
N TYR A 84 6.03 -0.12 0.44
CA TYR A 84 7.32 -0.48 1.01
C TYR A 84 8.20 0.74 1.34
N PRO A 85 8.24 1.18 2.60
CA PRO A 85 9.07 2.33 2.99
C PRO A 85 10.55 2.09 2.65
N PRO A 86 11.37 3.15 2.54
CA PRO A 86 12.79 2.98 2.20
C PRO A 86 13.56 2.06 3.14
N SER A 87 13.10 1.92 4.39
CA SER A 87 13.71 1.02 5.37
C SER A 87 13.35 -0.45 5.16
N ALA A 88 12.41 -0.77 4.26
CA ALA A 88 11.99 -2.16 4.03
C ALA A 88 13.13 -2.95 3.39
N ARG A 89 13.52 -4.03 4.04
CA ARG A 89 14.60 -4.91 3.58
C ARG A 89 14.11 -6.07 2.72
N SER A 90 12.81 -6.34 2.78
CA SER A 90 12.20 -7.43 2.02
C SER A 90 12.11 -7.17 0.53
N LEU A 91 12.32 -5.92 0.11
CA LEU A 91 12.27 -5.55 -1.30
C LEU A 91 13.69 -5.44 -1.85
N SER A 92 14.09 -6.40 -2.69
CA SER A 92 15.42 -6.39 -3.30
C SER A 92 15.57 -5.19 -4.25
N PRO A 93 16.82 -4.73 -4.52
CA PRO A 93 17.01 -3.63 -5.47
C PRO A 93 16.41 -3.89 -6.85
N GLU A 94 16.48 -5.12 -7.34
CA GLU A 94 15.90 -5.50 -8.63
C GLU A 94 14.37 -5.39 -8.62
N THR A 95 13.74 -5.91 -7.57
CA THR A 95 12.29 -5.84 -7.40
C THR A 95 11.87 -4.38 -7.23
N ARG A 96 12.63 -3.59 -6.47
CA ARG A 96 12.34 -2.18 -6.29
C ARG A 96 12.39 -1.41 -7.61
N ALA A 97 13.38 -1.68 -8.45
CA ALA A 97 13.49 -1.07 -9.77
C ALA A 97 12.27 -1.38 -10.63
N LYS A 98 11.80 -2.63 -10.61
CA LYS A 98 10.60 -3.05 -11.33
C LYS A 98 9.34 -2.35 -10.79
N VAL A 99 9.25 -2.21 -9.47
CA VAL A 99 8.14 -1.49 -8.84
C VAL A 99 8.11 -0.04 -9.31
N VAL A 100 9.25 0.64 -9.28
CA VAL A 100 9.38 2.03 -9.74
C VAL A 100 8.95 2.17 -11.20
N GLU A 101 9.44 1.28 -12.07
CA GLU A 101 9.08 1.29 -13.49
C GLU A 101 7.58 1.14 -13.69
N THR A 102 6.97 0.18 -13.01
CA THR A 102 5.53 -0.07 -13.11
C THR A 102 4.71 1.13 -12.61
N LEU A 103 5.09 1.70 -11.46
CA LEU A 103 4.41 2.85 -10.90
C LEU A 103 4.48 4.05 -11.84
N ASN A 104 5.67 4.33 -12.40
CA ASN A 104 5.84 5.45 -13.32
C ASN A 104 5.01 5.27 -14.58
N ALA A 105 4.93 4.04 -15.10
CA ALA A 105 4.18 3.73 -16.31
C ALA A 105 2.68 3.94 -16.13
N HIS A 106 2.13 3.61 -14.96
CA HIS A 106 0.68 3.62 -14.73
C HIS A 106 0.17 4.85 -14.01
N THR A 107 1.03 5.58 -13.31
CA THR A 107 0.59 6.72 -12.49
C THR A 107 1.19 8.05 -12.93
N ARG A 108 1.95 8.08 -14.02
CA ARG A 108 2.61 9.27 -14.54
C ARG A 108 3.52 9.96 -13.54
N GLN A 109 4.14 9.17 -12.66
CA GLN A 109 5.13 9.66 -11.72
C GLN A 109 6.51 9.64 -12.35
N ALA A 110 7.46 10.34 -11.72
CA ALA A 110 8.86 10.34 -12.12
C ALA A 110 9.72 9.89 -10.93
N LEU A 111 9.34 8.75 -10.33
CA LEU A 111 10.03 8.19 -9.18
C LEU A 111 11.37 7.60 -9.57
N THR A 112 12.35 7.68 -8.67
CA THR A 112 13.62 6.96 -8.76
C THR A 112 13.68 5.89 -7.68
N GLU A 113 14.67 5.01 -7.76
CA GLU A 113 14.85 3.93 -6.80
C GLU A 113 15.12 4.43 -5.38
N ASN A 114 15.59 5.67 -5.23
CA ASN A 114 15.89 6.27 -3.93
C ASN A 114 14.71 7.03 -3.33
N ASP A 115 13.63 7.20 -4.10
CA ASP A 115 12.45 7.91 -3.64
C ASP A 115 11.56 7.03 -2.77
N ARG A 116 10.78 7.65 -1.91
CA ARG A 116 9.65 6.97 -1.30
C ARG A 116 8.62 6.67 -2.39
N LEU A 117 8.11 5.45 -2.39
CA LEU A 117 7.16 5.01 -3.41
C LEU A 117 5.75 5.47 -3.04
N ARG A 118 5.50 6.76 -3.18
CA ARG A 118 4.23 7.41 -2.85
C ARG A 118 3.43 7.73 -4.11
N ILE A 119 2.15 7.41 -4.06
CA ILE A 119 1.22 7.67 -5.16
C ILE A 119 -0.02 8.31 -4.57
N GLY A 120 -0.47 9.44 -5.14
CA GLY A 120 -1.73 10.03 -4.75
C GLY A 120 -2.91 9.15 -5.13
N PHE A 121 -3.93 9.11 -4.28
CA PHE A 121 -5.18 8.37 -4.59
C PHE A 121 -5.85 8.89 -5.86
N GLY A 122 -5.59 10.15 -6.22
CA GLY A 122 -6.10 10.71 -7.48
C GLY A 122 -5.70 9.92 -8.71
N ALA A 123 -4.46 9.43 -8.74
CA ALA A 123 -3.98 8.57 -9.84
C ALA A 123 -4.65 7.19 -9.80
N LEU A 124 -5.02 6.71 -8.62
CA LEU A 124 -5.62 5.39 -8.42
C LEU A 124 -7.14 5.36 -8.65
N LYS A 125 -7.76 6.50 -8.92
CA LYS A 125 -9.15 6.53 -9.36
C LYS A 125 -9.32 5.88 -10.74
N ASN A 126 -8.24 5.79 -11.51
CA ASN A 126 -8.21 5.04 -12.75
C ASN A 126 -8.15 3.55 -12.41
N ALA A 127 -9.14 2.80 -12.87
CA ALA A 127 -9.26 1.36 -12.55
C ALA A 127 -8.06 0.55 -13.06
N THR A 128 -7.50 0.92 -14.21
CA THR A 128 -6.34 0.24 -14.78
C THR A 128 -5.10 0.46 -13.90
N ALA A 129 -4.89 1.70 -13.44
CA ALA A 129 -3.77 2.01 -12.56
C ALA A 129 -3.89 1.28 -11.22
N LEU A 130 -5.08 1.28 -10.64
CA LEU A 130 -5.32 0.58 -9.36
C LEU A 130 -5.11 -0.93 -9.50
N ALA A 131 -5.59 -1.53 -10.59
CA ALA A 131 -5.40 -2.95 -10.86
C ALA A 131 -3.90 -3.27 -11.03
N ALA A 132 -3.15 -2.40 -11.72
CA ALA A 132 -1.71 -2.57 -11.88
C ALA A 132 -0.97 -2.54 -10.54
N VAL A 133 -1.37 -1.64 -9.65
CA VAL A 133 -0.76 -1.52 -8.31
C VAL A 133 -1.05 -2.76 -7.47
N THR A 134 -2.29 -3.24 -7.45
CA THR A 134 -2.62 -4.45 -6.68
C THR A 134 -1.93 -5.69 -7.23
N ALA A 135 -1.82 -5.81 -8.55
CA ALA A 135 -1.08 -6.89 -9.19
C ALA A 135 0.41 -6.84 -8.82
N LEU A 136 0.98 -5.64 -8.82
CA LEU A 136 2.37 -5.42 -8.44
C LEU A 136 2.63 -5.82 -6.99
N LEU A 137 1.75 -5.44 -6.07
CA LEU A 137 1.84 -5.84 -4.67
C LEU A 137 1.76 -7.36 -4.52
N GLY A 138 0.90 -8.02 -5.29
CA GLY A 138 0.80 -9.47 -5.31
C GLY A 138 2.11 -10.13 -5.78
N GLU A 139 2.72 -9.58 -6.80
CA GLU A 139 4.02 -10.07 -7.31
C GLU A 139 5.12 -9.91 -6.26
N THR A 140 5.19 -8.77 -5.58
CA THR A 140 6.21 -8.53 -4.55
C THR A 140 6.05 -9.49 -3.37
N LEU A 141 4.83 -9.78 -2.95
CA LEU A 141 4.57 -10.74 -1.88
C LEU A 141 5.00 -12.15 -2.27
N THR A 142 4.73 -12.56 -3.52
CA THR A 142 5.14 -13.87 -4.03
C THR A 142 6.66 -13.96 -4.14
N ALA A 143 7.31 -12.93 -4.67
CA ALA A 143 8.76 -12.88 -4.81
C ALA A 143 9.46 -12.96 -3.44
N ASN A 144 8.96 -12.22 -2.45
CA ASN A 144 9.50 -12.23 -1.09
C ASN A 144 9.34 -13.61 -0.46
N GLY A 145 8.19 -14.24 -0.63
CA GLY A 145 7.96 -15.61 -0.15
C GLY A 145 8.89 -16.62 -0.78
N THR A 146 9.10 -16.54 -2.09
CA THR A 146 10.01 -17.40 -2.82
C THR A 146 11.46 -17.20 -2.38
N ALA A 147 11.88 -15.93 -2.22
CA ALA A 147 13.22 -15.62 -1.75
C ALA A 147 13.47 -16.15 -0.34
N ALA A 148 12.50 -16.02 0.56
CA ALA A 148 12.60 -16.55 1.92
C ALA A 148 12.72 -18.07 1.92
N LYS A 149 11.94 -18.77 1.10
CA LYS A 149 12.02 -20.23 0.96
C LYS A 149 13.37 -20.67 0.38
N ALA A 150 13.86 -19.96 -0.63
CA ALA A 150 15.16 -20.27 -1.23
C ALA A 150 16.30 -20.09 -0.21
N ALA A 151 16.26 -19.02 0.58
CA ALA A 151 17.26 -18.77 1.62
C ALA A 151 17.22 -19.88 2.70
N THR A 152 16.02 -20.29 3.11
CA THR A 152 15.86 -21.38 4.07
C THR A 152 16.36 -22.70 3.52
N ALA A 153 16.06 -23.01 2.27
CA ALA A 153 16.54 -24.23 1.62
C ALA A 153 18.07 -24.23 1.46
N ALA A 154 18.68 -23.08 1.21
CA ALA A 154 20.12 -22.95 1.07
C ALA A 154 20.87 -23.14 2.39
N THR A 155 20.23 -22.89 3.53
CA THR A 155 20.84 -23.04 4.86
C THR A 155 20.59 -24.41 5.47
N SER A 156 19.76 -25.20 4.87
CA SER A 156 19.50 -26.58 5.30
C SER A 156 20.28 -27.57 4.46
#